data_326a95aeeb02005551fb520eefd17c14
#
_entry.id   326a95aeeb02005551fb520eefd17c14
#
_cell.length_a   1.000
_cell.length_b   1.000
_cell.length_c   1.000
_cell.angle_alpha   90.00
_cell.angle_beta   90.00
_cell.angle_gamma   90.00
#
_symmetry.space_group_name_H-M   'P 1'
#
loop_
_entity.id
_entity.type
_entity.pdbx_description
1 polymer ?
#
loop_
_entity_poly.entity_id
_entity_poly.type
_entity_poly.pdbx_seq_one_letter_code
_entity_poly.pdbx_strand_id
1 'polypeptide(L)'
;SYKPQQVDLIPKQFKGTVKELLSKVNETDNLTEVVQQLNLSNFLDTEISKISGGELQRVAIAAAVLKKANIYLFDEPGSYLDIKQRINVAKYIGSLTKEDTAVMVIEHDLIILDYMTTLLNVMYGQEAAYGIVSGLKSTREGINSFLEGFLREENIRFRSHAIKFEGGQEKKA
;
A
#
# COMPACT_ATOMS: atom_id res chain seq x y z
N SER A 1 5.11 -10.86 -7.86
CA SER A 1 4.22 -11.13 -6.71
C SER A 1 3.18 -10.03 -6.58
N TYR A 2 1.99 -10.37 -6.16
CA TYR A 2 0.87 -9.43 -6.05
C TYR A 2 0.12 -9.58 -4.72
N LYS A 3 -0.08 -8.45 -4.03
CA LYS A 3 -0.95 -8.32 -2.86
C LYS A 3 -2.23 -7.58 -3.31
N PRO A 4 -3.39 -8.26 -3.38
CA PRO A 4 -4.64 -7.64 -3.82
C PRO A 4 -5.25 -6.71 -2.77
N GLN A 5 -6.14 -5.82 -3.18
CA GLN A 5 -6.90 -4.93 -2.29
C GLN A 5 -7.77 -5.74 -1.31
N GLN A 6 -8.51 -6.73 -1.81
CA GLN A 6 -9.42 -7.55 -1.01
C GLN A 6 -8.68 -8.70 -0.33
N VAL A 7 -8.37 -8.55 0.95
CA VAL A 7 -7.70 -9.59 1.76
C VAL A 7 -8.66 -10.52 2.51
N ASP A 8 -9.91 -10.14 2.65
CA ASP A 8 -10.99 -10.89 3.32
C ASP A 8 -11.35 -12.22 2.64
N LEU A 9 -10.84 -12.45 1.43
CA LEU A 9 -10.95 -13.73 0.74
C LEU A 9 -9.93 -14.77 1.24
N ILE A 10 -8.83 -14.37 1.87
CA ILE A 10 -7.79 -15.29 2.34
C ILE A 10 -8.34 -16.32 3.32
N PRO A 11 -9.12 -15.95 4.37
CA PRO A 11 -9.70 -16.91 5.30
C PRO A 11 -10.70 -17.89 4.66
N LYS A 12 -11.25 -17.54 3.50
CA LYS A 12 -12.17 -18.42 2.74
C LYS A 12 -11.39 -19.47 1.95
N GLN A 13 -10.18 -19.13 1.48
CA GLN A 13 -9.35 -20.00 0.63
C GLN A 13 -8.36 -20.85 1.42
N PHE A 14 -7.95 -20.40 2.59
CA PHE A 14 -6.98 -21.10 3.43
C PHE A 14 -7.53 -21.33 4.84
N LYS A 15 -7.39 -22.58 5.32
CA LYS A 15 -7.71 -23.00 6.68
C LYS A 15 -6.44 -23.38 7.39
N GLY A 16 -6.17 -22.77 8.52
CA GLY A 16 -4.97 -22.98 9.32
C GLY A 16 -4.46 -21.71 9.99
N THR A 17 -3.30 -21.78 10.58
CA THR A 17 -2.65 -20.67 11.28
C THR A 17 -1.92 -19.75 10.32
N VAL A 18 -1.62 -18.52 10.80
CA VAL A 18 -0.78 -17.55 10.08
C VAL A 18 0.58 -18.17 9.73
N LYS A 19 1.20 -18.87 10.70
CA LYS A 19 2.49 -19.54 10.51
C LYS A 19 2.45 -20.58 9.38
N GLU A 20 1.42 -21.40 9.36
CA GLU A 20 1.24 -22.41 8.30
C GLU A 20 1.11 -21.77 6.92
N LEU A 21 0.30 -20.71 6.80
CA LEU A 21 0.17 -19.98 5.53
C LEU A 21 1.52 -19.41 5.08
N LEU A 22 2.19 -18.65 5.95
CA LEU A 22 3.45 -17.99 5.60
C LEU A 22 4.55 -19.00 5.28
N SER A 23 4.64 -20.11 6.03
CA SER A 23 5.58 -21.18 5.73
C SER A 23 5.33 -21.84 4.38
N LYS A 24 4.06 -22.01 4.01
CA LYS A 24 3.66 -22.61 2.72
C LYS A 24 4.04 -21.74 1.52
N VAL A 25 4.00 -20.41 1.66
CA VAL A 25 4.30 -19.47 0.57
C VAL A 25 5.74 -18.96 0.59
N ASN A 26 6.54 -19.33 1.59
CA ASN A 26 7.91 -18.88 1.75
C ASN A 26 8.84 -19.50 0.70
N GLU A 27 9.28 -18.69 -0.24
CA GLU A 27 10.23 -19.04 -1.31
C GLU A 27 11.59 -18.32 -1.13
N THR A 28 11.71 -17.44 -0.12
CA THR A 28 12.85 -16.52 0.03
C THR A 28 13.75 -16.80 1.20
N ASP A 29 13.40 -17.72 2.08
CA ASP A 29 14.05 -18.03 3.38
C ASP A 29 14.10 -16.85 4.39
N ASN A 30 13.36 -15.75 4.11
CA ASN A 30 13.35 -14.52 4.91
C ASN A 30 12.17 -14.46 5.90
N LEU A 31 11.53 -15.59 6.23
CA LEU A 31 10.31 -15.60 7.06
C LEU A 31 10.50 -14.87 8.39
N THR A 32 11.61 -15.10 9.08
CA THR A 32 11.87 -14.49 10.40
C THR A 32 11.95 -12.97 10.30
N GLU A 33 12.66 -12.45 9.31
CA GLU A 33 12.78 -11.01 9.07
C GLU A 33 11.43 -10.38 8.75
N VAL A 34 10.68 -10.97 7.81
CA VAL A 34 9.36 -10.49 7.41
C VAL A 34 8.38 -10.46 8.58
N VAL A 35 8.39 -11.50 9.42
CA VAL A 35 7.57 -11.59 10.64
C VAL A 35 7.89 -10.45 11.61
N GLN A 36 9.16 -10.12 11.80
CA GLN A 36 9.60 -9.02 12.66
C GLN A 36 9.21 -7.66 12.09
N GLN A 37 9.52 -7.39 10.82
CA GLN A 37 9.26 -6.12 10.15
C GLN A 37 7.76 -5.76 10.11
N LEU A 38 6.91 -6.76 9.94
CA LEU A 38 5.45 -6.58 9.88
C LEU A 38 4.75 -6.82 11.23
N ASN A 39 5.51 -7.02 12.32
CA ASN A 39 4.99 -7.25 13.68
C ASN A 39 3.93 -8.37 13.74
N LEU A 40 4.25 -9.56 13.20
CA LEU A 40 3.33 -10.69 13.15
C LEU A 40 3.54 -11.68 14.31
N SER A 41 4.60 -11.55 15.10
CA SER A 41 5.03 -12.54 16.10
C SER A 41 3.95 -12.95 17.10
N ASN A 42 3.08 -12.00 17.49
CA ASN A 42 2.10 -12.22 18.57
C ASN A 42 0.90 -13.07 18.14
N PHE A 43 0.73 -13.33 16.85
CA PHE A 43 -0.45 -14.06 16.33
C PHE A 43 -0.10 -15.10 15.26
N LEU A 44 1.17 -15.53 15.18
CA LEU A 44 1.61 -16.57 14.24
C LEU A 44 0.85 -17.88 14.39
N ASP A 45 0.57 -18.28 15.63
CA ASP A 45 -0.14 -19.52 15.93
C ASP A 45 -1.68 -19.37 15.96
N THR A 46 -2.18 -18.15 15.63
CA THR A 46 -3.61 -17.88 15.54
C THR A 46 -4.15 -18.31 14.18
N GLU A 47 -5.35 -18.89 14.17
CA GLU A 47 -6.06 -19.21 12.93
C GLU A 47 -6.35 -17.93 12.13
N ILE A 48 -6.16 -17.99 10.80
CA ILE A 48 -6.38 -16.86 9.90
C ILE A 48 -7.81 -16.32 9.97
N SER A 49 -8.78 -17.16 10.25
CA SER A 49 -10.18 -16.75 10.40
C SER A 49 -10.47 -15.94 11.67
N LYS A 50 -9.55 -15.89 12.63
CA LYS A 50 -9.71 -15.25 13.94
C LYS A 50 -8.89 -13.97 14.10
N ILE A 51 -8.05 -13.61 13.14
CA ILE A 51 -7.26 -12.38 13.20
C ILE A 51 -8.08 -11.18 12.71
N SER A 52 -7.69 -9.99 13.18
CA SER A 52 -8.31 -8.71 12.78
C SER A 52 -8.01 -8.35 11.33
N GLY A 53 -8.77 -7.39 10.77
CA GLY A 53 -8.54 -6.90 9.40
C GLY A 53 -7.14 -6.31 9.20
N GLY A 54 -6.63 -5.57 10.18
CA GLY A 54 -5.26 -5.01 10.12
C GLY A 54 -4.16 -6.08 10.24
N GLU A 55 -4.38 -7.13 11.04
CA GLU A 55 -3.49 -8.29 11.10
C GLU A 55 -3.51 -9.07 9.79
N LEU A 56 -4.69 -9.30 9.22
CA LEU A 56 -4.86 -9.97 7.94
C LEU A 56 -4.20 -9.21 6.79
N GLN A 57 -4.30 -7.88 6.80
CA GLN A 57 -3.61 -7.01 5.83
C GLN A 57 -2.10 -7.19 5.89
N ARG A 58 -1.51 -7.19 7.10
CA ARG A 58 -0.06 -7.40 7.29
C ARG A 58 0.37 -8.82 6.88
N VAL A 59 -0.45 -9.83 7.15
CA VAL A 59 -0.23 -11.21 6.69
C VAL A 59 -0.26 -11.29 5.17
N ALA A 60 -1.18 -10.60 4.50
CA ALA A 60 -1.26 -10.56 3.03
C ALA A 60 -0.01 -9.92 2.41
N ILE A 61 0.51 -8.84 3.02
CA ILE A 61 1.76 -8.21 2.61
C ILE A 61 2.93 -9.19 2.79
N ALA A 62 3.03 -9.84 3.95
CA ALA A 62 4.05 -10.86 4.23
C ALA A 62 4.02 -11.98 3.20
N ALA A 63 2.84 -12.52 2.89
CA ALA A 63 2.68 -13.59 1.91
C ALA A 63 3.13 -13.17 0.50
N ALA A 64 2.93 -11.90 0.12
CA ALA A 64 3.42 -11.38 -1.16
C ALA A 64 4.95 -11.24 -1.17
N VAL A 65 5.55 -10.73 -0.09
CA VAL A 65 7.01 -10.50 0.01
C VAL A 65 7.80 -11.81 0.11
N LEU A 66 7.23 -12.85 0.71
CA LEU A 66 7.86 -14.16 0.85
C LEU A 66 7.93 -14.96 -0.45
N LYS A 67 7.30 -14.49 -1.51
CA LYS A 67 7.46 -15.07 -2.84
C LYS A 67 8.67 -14.50 -3.55
N LYS A 68 9.44 -15.35 -4.24
CA LYS A 68 10.57 -14.91 -5.06
C LYS A 68 10.06 -14.23 -6.33
N ALA A 69 10.31 -12.93 -6.46
CA ALA A 69 9.87 -12.13 -7.60
C ALA A 69 10.81 -10.95 -7.86
N ASN A 70 10.87 -10.49 -9.12
CA ASN A 70 11.56 -9.26 -9.50
C ASN A 70 10.62 -8.04 -9.50
N ILE A 71 9.31 -8.28 -9.45
CA ILE A 71 8.28 -7.22 -9.39
C ILE A 71 7.30 -7.56 -8.27
N TYR A 72 7.13 -6.62 -7.34
CA TYR A 72 6.12 -6.68 -6.30
C TYR A 72 5.06 -5.60 -6.54
N LEU A 73 3.80 -6.01 -6.54
CA LEU A 73 2.64 -5.13 -6.67
C LEU A 73 1.83 -5.15 -5.39
N PHE A 74 1.57 -3.97 -4.83
CA PHE A 74 0.75 -3.81 -3.63
C PHE A 74 -0.43 -2.88 -3.93
N ASP A 75 -1.64 -3.41 -3.75
CA ASP A 75 -2.88 -2.67 -3.95
C ASP A 75 -3.45 -2.26 -2.60
N GLU A 76 -3.44 -0.95 -2.33
CA GLU A 76 -3.84 -0.33 -1.07
C GLU A 76 -3.27 -1.03 0.19
N PRO A 77 -1.93 -1.10 0.34
CA PRO A 77 -1.33 -1.80 1.48
C PRO A 77 -1.60 -1.12 2.83
N GLY A 78 -1.99 0.16 2.83
CA GLY A 78 -2.34 0.91 4.03
C GLY A 78 -3.75 0.66 4.58
N SER A 79 -4.63 -0.04 3.83
CA SER A 79 -6.02 -0.29 4.25
C SER A 79 -6.08 -1.09 5.56
N TYR A 80 -7.07 -0.79 6.40
CA TYR A 80 -7.31 -1.41 7.72
C TYR A 80 -6.23 -1.18 8.79
N LEU A 81 -5.19 -0.41 8.50
CA LEU A 81 -4.08 -0.13 9.41
C LEU A 81 -4.27 1.24 10.10
N ASP A 82 -3.87 1.34 11.37
CA ASP A 82 -3.69 2.63 12.01
C ASP A 82 -2.50 3.40 11.44
N ILE A 83 -2.38 4.68 11.76
CA ILE A 83 -1.35 5.56 11.18
C ILE A 83 0.07 5.06 11.45
N LYS A 84 0.34 4.53 12.63
CA LYS A 84 1.67 4.00 12.98
C LYS A 84 2.00 2.75 12.17
N GLN A 85 1.04 1.84 12.03
CA GLN A 85 1.18 0.63 11.22
C GLN A 85 1.35 0.97 9.73
N ARG A 86 0.59 1.95 9.20
CA ARG A 86 0.73 2.43 7.82
C ARG A 86 2.14 2.91 7.54
N ILE A 87 2.69 3.78 8.41
CA ILE A 87 4.06 4.31 8.25
C ILE A 87 5.09 3.17 8.29
N ASN A 88 4.95 2.21 9.20
CA ASN A 88 5.86 1.07 9.27
C ASN A 88 5.80 0.21 8.01
N VAL A 89 4.62 -0.11 7.53
CA VAL A 89 4.40 -0.87 6.29
C VAL A 89 4.96 -0.09 5.08
N ALA A 90 4.72 1.22 5.01
CA ALA A 90 5.25 2.07 3.94
C ALA A 90 6.77 2.04 3.87
N LYS A 91 7.45 2.21 5.00
CA LYS A 91 8.92 2.13 5.09
C LYS A 91 9.44 0.76 4.69
N TYR A 92 8.78 -0.29 5.14
CA TYR A 92 9.16 -1.66 4.81
C TYR A 92 9.00 -1.94 3.30
N ILE A 93 7.86 -1.59 2.69
CA ILE A 93 7.63 -1.75 1.26
C ILE A 93 8.66 -0.93 0.45
N GLY A 94 8.94 0.31 0.84
CA GLY A 94 9.96 1.15 0.19
C GLY A 94 11.36 0.52 0.24
N SER A 95 11.70 -0.20 1.31
CA SER A 95 12.99 -0.89 1.45
C SER A 95 13.15 -2.14 0.58
N LEU A 96 12.08 -2.65 -0.02
CA LEU A 96 12.12 -3.83 -0.90
C LEU A 96 12.74 -3.52 -2.27
N THR A 97 12.81 -2.26 -2.67
CA THR A 97 13.39 -1.86 -3.95
C THR A 97 14.91 -2.09 -3.96
N LYS A 98 15.40 -2.80 -4.97
CA LYS A 98 16.82 -3.12 -5.21
C LYS A 98 17.12 -3.01 -6.70
N GLU A 99 18.40 -3.18 -7.10
CA GLU A 99 18.80 -3.12 -8.52
C GLU A 99 18.00 -4.03 -9.44
N ASP A 100 17.65 -5.22 -8.97
CA ASP A 100 16.93 -6.26 -9.72
C ASP A 100 15.46 -6.41 -9.30
N THR A 101 14.96 -5.53 -8.44
CA THR A 101 13.63 -5.65 -7.85
C THR A 101 12.87 -4.33 -7.91
N ALA A 102 11.78 -4.32 -8.67
CA ALA A 102 10.86 -3.19 -8.76
C ALA A 102 9.67 -3.37 -7.81
N VAL A 103 9.22 -2.27 -7.23
CA VAL A 103 8.03 -2.22 -6.38
C VAL A 103 7.05 -1.21 -6.96
N MET A 104 5.81 -1.63 -7.17
CA MET A 104 4.71 -0.78 -7.58
C MET A 104 3.61 -0.81 -6.52
N VAL A 105 3.11 0.36 -6.15
CA VAL A 105 2.07 0.50 -5.14
C VAL A 105 0.93 1.35 -5.70
N ILE A 106 -0.30 0.90 -5.49
CA ILE A 106 -1.51 1.70 -5.70
C ILE A 106 -1.96 2.18 -4.32
N GLU A 107 -2.06 3.49 -4.13
CA GLU A 107 -2.43 4.08 -2.85
C GLU A 107 -3.11 5.43 -3.07
N HIS A 108 -4.05 5.78 -2.20
CA HIS A 108 -4.74 7.07 -2.21
C HIS A 108 -4.42 7.94 -0.98
N ASP A 109 -3.73 7.39 0.01
CA ASP A 109 -3.22 8.14 1.16
C ASP A 109 -1.92 8.86 0.81
N LEU A 110 -2.02 10.17 0.64
CA LEU A 110 -0.90 11.01 0.20
C LEU A 110 0.26 11.03 1.20
N ILE A 111 -0.03 10.86 2.49
CA ILE A 111 1.02 10.80 3.54
C ILE A 111 1.83 9.53 3.37
N ILE A 112 1.16 8.42 3.12
CA ILE A 112 1.83 7.12 2.92
C ILE A 112 2.67 7.13 1.65
N LEU A 113 2.17 7.73 0.57
CA LEU A 113 2.93 7.87 -0.68
C LEU A 113 4.25 8.64 -0.48
N ASP A 114 4.24 9.70 0.32
CA ASP A 114 5.45 10.50 0.61
C ASP A 114 6.54 9.69 1.36
N TYR A 115 6.13 8.70 2.17
CA TYR A 115 7.06 7.77 2.83
C TYR A 115 7.55 6.62 1.94
N MET A 116 6.79 6.25 0.92
CA MET A 116 6.99 5.02 0.16
C MET A 116 7.77 5.20 -1.13
N THR A 117 7.63 6.35 -1.79
CA THR A 117 8.05 6.50 -3.18
C THR A 117 8.74 7.84 -3.44
N THR A 118 9.58 7.85 -4.46
CA THR A 118 10.19 9.07 -5.03
C THR A 118 9.53 9.48 -6.35
N LEU A 119 8.81 8.55 -6.98
CA LEU A 119 8.15 8.74 -8.28
C LEU A 119 6.73 8.18 -8.22
N LEU A 120 5.80 8.86 -8.87
CA LEU A 120 4.43 8.40 -8.98
C LEU A 120 3.79 8.82 -10.31
N ASN A 121 2.69 8.13 -10.64
CA ASN A 121 1.75 8.52 -11.68
C ASN A 121 0.41 8.88 -11.01
N VAL A 122 -0.22 9.96 -11.46
CA VAL A 122 -1.58 10.29 -11.03
C VAL A 122 -2.57 9.55 -11.92
N MET A 123 -3.47 8.79 -11.28
CA MET A 123 -4.57 8.13 -11.98
C MET A 123 -5.86 8.92 -11.76
N TYR A 124 -6.62 9.11 -12.82
CA TYR A 124 -7.90 9.78 -12.76
C TYR A 124 -8.85 9.24 -13.83
N GLY A 125 -10.14 9.41 -13.62
CA GLY A 125 -11.11 8.90 -14.57
C GLY A 125 -12.53 8.97 -14.00
N GLN A 126 -13.44 8.42 -14.77
CA GLN A 126 -14.84 8.23 -14.38
C GLN A 126 -15.18 6.75 -14.51
N GLU A 127 -15.71 6.19 -13.45
CA GLU A 127 -16.11 4.79 -13.39
C GLU A 127 -16.97 4.40 -14.60
N ALA A 128 -16.68 3.25 -15.19
CA ALA A 128 -17.33 2.70 -16.39
C ALA A 128 -17.24 3.57 -17.67
N ALA A 129 -16.50 4.68 -17.65
CA ALA A 129 -16.36 5.55 -18.81
C ALA A 129 -14.92 5.63 -19.33
N TYR A 130 -13.97 6.03 -18.51
CA TYR A 130 -12.56 6.12 -18.90
C TYR A 130 -11.63 6.15 -17.69
N GLY A 131 -10.39 5.70 -17.88
CA GLY A 131 -9.29 5.84 -16.93
C GLY A 131 -8.04 6.33 -17.65
N ILE A 132 -7.36 7.30 -17.06
CA ILE A 132 -6.13 7.89 -17.60
C ILE A 132 -5.05 7.84 -16.52
N VAL A 133 -3.82 7.56 -16.96
CA VAL A 133 -2.62 7.59 -16.11
C VAL A 133 -1.72 8.71 -16.62
N SER A 134 -1.29 9.61 -15.73
CA SER A 134 -0.39 10.70 -16.07
C SER A 134 1.01 10.19 -16.46
N GLY A 135 1.83 11.04 -17.04
CA GLY A 135 3.28 10.85 -17.09
C GLY A 135 3.87 10.66 -15.68
N LEU A 136 5.09 10.11 -15.63
CA LEU A 136 5.83 9.89 -14.38
C LEU A 136 6.24 11.24 -13.78
N LYS A 137 5.97 11.44 -12.49
CA LYS A 137 6.25 12.67 -11.75
C LYS A 137 7.02 12.36 -10.47
N SER A 138 7.76 13.36 -9.96
CA SER A 138 8.26 13.26 -8.57
C SER A 138 7.08 13.19 -7.61
N THR A 139 7.26 12.54 -6.45
CA THR A 139 6.18 12.39 -5.45
C THR A 139 5.58 13.75 -5.09
N ARG A 140 6.42 14.75 -4.83
CA ARG A 140 5.96 16.10 -4.48
C ARG A 140 5.11 16.74 -5.58
N GLU A 141 5.57 16.65 -6.82
CA GLU A 141 4.86 17.21 -7.97
C GLU A 141 3.54 16.49 -8.24
N GLY A 142 3.54 15.15 -8.17
CA GLY A 142 2.35 14.36 -8.35
C GLY A 142 1.30 14.60 -7.27
N ILE A 143 1.70 14.70 -6.00
CA ILE A 143 0.81 15.04 -4.89
C ILE A 143 0.20 16.44 -5.10
N ASN A 144 1.02 17.44 -5.46
CA ASN A 144 0.51 18.79 -5.73
C ASN A 144 -0.47 18.80 -6.91
N SER A 145 -0.16 18.12 -8.01
CA SER A 145 -1.04 18.00 -9.17
C SER A 145 -2.36 17.34 -8.80
N PHE A 146 -2.32 16.30 -7.98
CA PHE A 146 -3.53 15.63 -7.49
C PHE A 146 -4.37 16.57 -6.62
N LEU A 147 -3.76 17.32 -5.70
CA LEU A 147 -4.47 18.29 -4.86
C LEU A 147 -5.07 19.45 -5.66
N GLU A 148 -4.34 19.97 -6.65
CA GLU A 148 -4.82 21.02 -7.56
C GLU A 148 -5.92 20.52 -8.51
N GLY A 149 -5.99 19.21 -8.77
CA GLY A 149 -6.90 18.61 -9.76
C GLY A 149 -6.53 18.97 -11.19
N PHE A 150 -5.25 19.27 -11.44
CA PHE A 150 -4.73 19.71 -12.73
C PHE A 150 -3.35 19.12 -13.02
N LEU A 151 -3.23 18.48 -14.17
CA LEU A 151 -1.98 17.96 -14.71
C LEU A 151 -1.44 18.97 -15.73
N ARG A 152 -0.41 19.72 -15.33
CA ARG A 152 0.12 20.84 -16.12
C ARG A 152 0.76 20.39 -17.43
N GLU A 153 1.54 19.33 -17.39
CA GLU A 153 2.24 18.82 -18.57
C GLU A 153 1.30 18.27 -19.62
N GLU A 154 0.25 17.57 -19.18
CA GLU A 154 -0.79 17.02 -20.04
C GLU A 154 -1.88 18.05 -20.39
N ASN A 155 -1.85 19.23 -19.75
CA ASN A 155 -2.88 20.27 -19.86
C ASN A 155 -4.31 19.76 -19.59
N ILE A 156 -4.45 18.87 -18.61
CA ILE A 156 -5.72 18.24 -18.27
C ILE A 156 -6.16 18.64 -16.87
N ARG A 157 -7.37 19.19 -16.77
CA ARG A 157 -8.06 19.44 -15.50
C ARG A 157 -9.07 18.33 -15.24
N PHE A 158 -8.86 17.55 -14.17
CA PHE A 158 -9.73 16.44 -13.79
C PHE A 158 -10.62 16.76 -12.57
N ARG A 159 -10.42 17.92 -11.94
CA ARG A 159 -11.28 18.45 -10.87
C ARG A 159 -11.43 19.96 -11.01
N SER A 160 -12.64 20.45 -10.83
CA SER A 160 -12.96 21.88 -11.00
C SER A 160 -12.38 22.78 -9.90
N HIS A 161 -12.08 22.22 -8.74
CA HIS A 161 -11.55 22.95 -7.58
C HIS A 161 -10.43 22.14 -6.92
N ALA A 162 -9.48 22.85 -6.30
CA ALA A 162 -8.40 22.24 -5.53
C ALA A 162 -8.92 21.73 -4.18
N ILE A 163 -8.32 20.63 -3.69
CA ILE A 163 -8.53 20.20 -2.31
C ILE A 163 -7.75 21.17 -1.42
N LYS A 164 -8.45 21.84 -0.51
CA LYS A 164 -7.85 22.70 0.51
C LYS A 164 -8.04 22.01 1.86
N PHE A 165 -6.95 21.85 2.59
CA PHE A 165 -7.01 21.49 3.99
C PHE A 165 -7.34 22.80 4.75
N GLU A 166 -8.55 22.95 5.26
CA GLU A 166 -8.87 24.03 6.19
C GLU A 166 -8.09 23.75 7.48
N GLY A 167 -7.02 24.50 7.67
CA GLY A 167 -6.35 24.55 8.97
C GLY A 167 -7.37 25.07 9.98
N GLY A 168 -7.58 24.33 11.07
CA GLY A 168 -8.51 24.70 12.11
C GLY A 168 -8.26 26.15 12.53
N GLN A 169 -9.26 27.02 12.35
CA GLN A 169 -9.23 28.36 12.90
C GLN A 169 -9.18 28.22 14.42
N GLU A 170 -8.06 28.62 15.02
CA GLU A 170 -8.06 28.93 16.45
C GLU A 170 -9.19 29.94 16.69
N LYS A 171 -10.25 29.49 17.39
CA LYS A 171 -11.22 30.40 17.95
C LYS A 171 -10.47 31.25 18.98
N LYS A 172 -10.12 32.47 18.59
CA LYS A 172 -9.73 33.49 19.55
C LYS A 172 -10.94 33.70 20.47
N ALA A 173 -10.76 33.37 21.73
CA ALA A 173 -11.64 33.75 22.83
C ALA A 173 -11.52 35.26 23.11
#